data_7e324236a4c4d4825e562ccda88a54e7
#
_entry.id   7e324236a4c4d4825e562ccda88a54e7
#
_cell.length_a   1.000
_cell.length_b   1.000
_cell.length_c   1.000
_cell.angle_alpha   90.00
_cell.angle_beta   90.00
_cell.angle_gamma   90.00
#
_symmetry.space_group_name_H-M   'P 1'
#
loop_
_entity.id
_entity.type
_entity.pdbx_description
1 polymer ?
#
loop_
_entity_poly.entity_id
_entity_poly.type
_entity_poly.pdbx_seq_one_letter_code
_entity_poly.pdbx_strand_id
1 'polypeptide(L)'
;MKKNWKYSLLLIVAVFALTMGIFFLFYRFDNKYTARGDQAIQGILYVPDDDSVHYLAREWEYYPNVLLTPQEIKEQKEDYYSRYVSIGEYGGMDLGDKNKSPFGSGTYRMTLVLPEKEKQYAIGLTEIFSAYKLYINGELMGQMGNPDPDNYQEQIQNRVFTFEGKGTAEIVIAVTDKHSVSSGIQYVPVLASPFKVNIIRGLSLMIAVVFMAFTFFVLIFSVYMYMRTKKVEFGLFALLCICVLGYGSYPILHSFVAVKVQPCYGMEALFYYLMFAGVMLVQQKILGGEERIPEILAGVAAAAGVMVFVAEMLCSRAQSATGLYLISKLTEILKWAAAGYLLFRSVKEIKQKYSNVLLVVIVVYAASLAADRIWRLYEPIIGGWFTEIGAAVLVASVGLTLWMDLANAYRFQLTYREYSRQMEQKLQIQKQNYEELTEKMDEISRMRHDMRHHLRTIMSYTQQGKYQEMMEYLQEYASVITEGEKLICYCRNMAVDAVIHFYAGELREKGIPFECDMMLPQNIGISDTDLCKI
;
A
#
# COMPACT_ATOMS: atom_id res chain seq x y z
N MET A 1 -25.42 -4.26 17.26
CA MET A 1 -24.24 -5.14 17.31
C MET A 1 -24.37 -6.42 16.49
N LYS A 2 -25.45 -7.22 16.57
CA LYS A 2 -25.57 -8.54 15.88
C LYS A 2 -25.51 -8.51 14.35
N LYS A 3 -25.95 -7.44 13.66
CA LYS A 3 -25.99 -7.39 12.18
C LYS A 3 -24.59 -7.17 11.56
N ASN A 4 -23.72 -6.41 12.23
CA ASN A 4 -22.37 -6.11 11.73
C ASN A 4 -21.42 -7.31 11.89
N TRP A 5 -21.59 -8.13 12.95
CA TRP A 5 -20.73 -9.29 13.17
C TRP A 5 -20.93 -10.39 12.11
N LYS A 6 -22.18 -10.65 11.70
CA LYS A 6 -22.48 -11.61 10.62
C LYS A 6 -21.87 -11.18 9.29
N TYR A 7 -21.93 -9.89 8.97
CA TYR A 7 -21.32 -9.33 7.76
C TYR A 7 -19.79 -9.47 7.79
N SER A 8 -19.15 -9.13 8.92
CA SER A 8 -17.69 -9.28 9.08
C SER A 8 -17.26 -10.73 8.96
N LEU A 9 -17.99 -11.66 9.56
CA LEU A 9 -17.71 -13.09 9.45
C LEU A 9 -17.85 -13.59 8.01
N LEU A 10 -18.92 -13.20 7.31
CA LEU A 10 -19.11 -13.55 5.91
C LEU A 10 -17.97 -13.00 5.04
N LEU A 11 -17.56 -11.76 5.26
CA LEU A 11 -16.44 -11.11 4.56
C LEU A 11 -15.13 -11.87 4.81
N ILE A 12 -14.83 -12.21 6.07
CA ILE A 12 -13.63 -12.98 6.43
C ILE A 12 -13.62 -14.31 5.70
N VAL A 13 -14.72 -15.07 5.75
CA VAL A 13 -14.80 -16.39 5.11
C VAL A 13 -14.67 -16.28 3.59
N ALA A 14 -15.37 -15.31 2.97
CA ALA A 14 -15.33 -15.12 1.52
C ALA A 14 -13.92 -14.71 1.03
N VAL A 15 -13.28 -13.75 1.71
CA VAL A 15 -11.92 -13.30 1.37
C VAL A 15 -10.90 -14.42 1.60
N PHE A 16 -10.99 -15.15 2.72
CA PHE A 16 -10.12 -16.27 3.00
C PHE A 16 -10.23 -17.35 1.93
N ALA A 17 -11.45 -17.77 1.59
CA ALA A 17 -11.69 -18.79 0.57
C ALA A 17 -11.20 -18.35 -0.82
N LEU A 18 -11.45 -17.09 -1.20
CA LEU A 18 -10.96 -16.54 -2.47
C LEU A 18 -9.42 -16.52 -2.52
N THR A 19 -8.78 -16.06 -1.45
CA THR A 19 -7.32 -16.01 -1.36
C THR A 19 -6.70 -17.41 -1.40
N MET A 20 -7.27 -18.36 -0.66
CA MET A 20 -6.83 -19.77 -0.71
C MET A 20 -7.01 -20.36 -2.12
N GLY A 21 -8.08 -20.01 -2.83
CA GLY A 21 -8.26 -20.39 -4.23
C GLY A 21 -7.16 -19.84 -5.15
N ILE A 22 -6.80 -18.58 -4.99
CA ILE A 22 -5.69 -17.95 -5.72
C ILE A 22 -4.36 -18.65 -5.39
N PHE A 23 -4.06 -18.88 -4.11
CA PHE A 23 -2.82 -19.56 -3.69
C PHE A 23 -2.78 -21.02 -4.16
N PHE A 24 -3.94 -21.69 -4.27
CA PHE A 24 -4.01 -23.00 -4.90
C PHE A 24 -3.61 -22.96 -6.39
N LEU A 25 -3.96 -21.91 -7.12
CA LEU A 25 -3.50 -21.74 -8.51
C LEU A 25 -1.98 -21.54 -8.56
N PHE A 26 -1.41 -20.74 -7.68
CA PHE A 26 0.06 -20.62 -7.57
C PHE A 26 0.68 -21.98 -7.26
N TYR A 27 0.20 -22.70 -6.25
CA TYR A 27 0.67 -24.04 -5.92
C TYR A 27 0.59 -25.00 -7.11
N ARG A 28 -0.43 -24.90 -7.95
CA ARG A 28 -0.63 -25.80 -9.09
C ARG A 28 0.21 -25.44 -10.31
N PHE A 29 0.44 -24.15 -10.57
CA PHE A 29 1.03 -23.66 -11.82
C PHE A 29 2.39 -22.99 -11.67
N ASP A 30 2.71 -22.44 -10.51
CA ASP A 30 3.97 -21.75 -10.22
C ASP A 30 4.76 -22.46 -9.12
N ASN A 31 4.88 -23.79 -9.20
CA ASN A 31 5.54 -24.60 -8.18
C ASN A 31 6.46 -25.64 -8.84
N LYS A 32 7.73 -25.64 -8.45
CA LYS A 32 8.75 -26.56 -8.97
C LYS A 32 8.41 -28.04 -8.70
N TYR A 33 7.69 -28.35 -7.60
CA TYR A 33 7.32 -29.73 -7.26
C TYR A 33 6.11 -30.26 -8.04
N THR A 34 5.25 -29.39 -8.58
CA THR A 34 4.06 -29.78 -9.35
C THR A 34 4.19 -29.45 -10.84
N ALA A 35 5.30 -28.86 -11.24
CA ALA A 35 5.60 -28.58 -12.64
C ALA A 35 5.61 -29.87 -13.47
N ARG A 36 5.13 -29.76 -14.70
CA ARG A 36 5.15 -30.86 -15.66
C ARG A 36 6.57 -31.10 -16.16
N GLY A 37 6.98 -32.33 -16.22
CA GLY A 37 8.30 -32.76 -16.72
C GLY A 37 8.63 -34.16 -16.24
N ASP A 38 9.60 -34.79 -16.88
CA ASP A 38 10.10 -36.07 -16.45
C ASP A 38 10.77 -35.94 -15.09
N GLN A 39 10.59 -36.94 -14.25
CA GLN A 39 11.17 -36.99 -12.92
C GLN A 39 12.16 -38.12 -12.82
N ALA A 40 13.18 -37.94 -11.99
CA ALA A 40 14.15 -38.99 -11.74
C ALA A 40 13.50 -40.21 -11.05
N ILE A 41 13.95 -41.38 -11.42
CA ILE A 41 13.62 -42.65 -10.79
C ILE A 41 14.92 -43.33 -10.40
N GLN A 42 15.08 -43.65 -9.13
CA GLN A 42 16.29 -44.28 -8.60
C GLN A 42 17.60 -43.59 -9.01
N GLY A 43 17.63 -42.27 -8.87
CA GLY A 43 18.80 -41.43 -9.20
C GLY A 43 19.05 -41.21 -10.69
N ILE A 44 18.15 -41.63 -11.60
CA ILE A 44 18.30 -41.52 -13.04
C ILE A 44 17.18 -40.63 -13.59
N LEU A 45 17.55 -39.56 -14.31
CA LEU A 45 16.64 -38.70 -15.03
C LEU A 45 16.84 -38.84 -16.55
N TYR A 46 15.78 -39.15 -17.29
CA TYR A 46 15.76 -39.11 -18.74
C TYR A 46 15.41 -37.72 -19.21
N VAL A 47 16.32 -37.09 -19.96
CA VAL A 47 16.15 -35.76 -20.51
C VAL A 47 15.77 -35.90 -21.99
N PRO A 48 14.54 -35.56 -22.42
CA PRO A 48 14.13 -35.68 -23.81
C PRO A 48 14.88 -34.69 -24.73
N ASP A 49 14.85 -34.96 -26.04
CA ASP A 49 15.47 -34.06 -27.03
C ASP A 49 14.59 -32.85 -27.36
N ASP A 50 13.98 -32.29 -26.33
CA ASP A 50 13.25 -31.02 -26.40
C ASP A 50 13.99 -29.95 -25.59
N ASP A 51 13.45 -28.74 -25.58
CA ASP A 51 14.01 -27.65 -24.80
C ASP A 51 13.19 -27.44 -23.50
N SER A 52 12.77 -28.55 -22.85
CA SER A 52 12.01 -28.50 -21.59
C SER A 52 12.85 -28.07 -20.40
N VAL A 53 12.18 -27.63 -19.34
CA VAL A 53 12.80 -27.30 -18.05
C VAL A 53 12.52 -28.45 -17.09
N HIS A 54 13.56 -28.99 -16.49
CA HIS A 54 13.49 -30.08 -15.53
C HIS A 54 13.79 -29.56 -14.13
N TYR A 55 12.90 -29.85 -13.20
CA TYR A 55 13.05 -29.54 -11.78
C TYR A 55 13.51 -30.80 -11.07
N LEU A 56 14.77 -30.82 -10.61
CA LEU A 56 15.43 -31.99 -10.05
C LEU A 56 14.99 -32.22 -8.58
N ALA A 57 13.68 -32.40 -8.37
CA ALA A 57 13.08 -32.49 -7.04
C ALA A 57 13.20 -33.90 -6.43
N ARG A 58 13.13 -34.96 -7.23
CA ARG A 58 12.88 -36.32 -6.73
C ARG A 58 14.05 -37.25 -6.91
N GLU A 59 14.11 -38.21 -5.96
CA GLU A 59 14.91 -39.45 -6.05
C GLU A 59 16.41 -39.23 -6.33
N TRP A 60 17.01 -38.24 -5.66
CA TRP A 60 18.47 -38.17 -5.60
C TRP A 60 19.05 -39.34 -4.83
N GLU A 61 20.07 -40.00 -5.34
CA GLU A 61 20.88 -40.95 -4.58
C GLU A 61 21.68 -40.16 -3.53
N TYR A 62 21.47 -40.47 -2.25
CA TYR A 62 22.05 -39.72 -1.14
C TYR A 62 22.92 -40.63 -0.26
N TYR A 63 24.14 -40.21 -0.03
CA TYR A 63 25.13 -40.83 0.80
C TYR A 63 25.28 -40.04 2.10
N PRO A 64 24.68 -40.48 3.22
CA PRO A 64 24.72 -39.76 4.49
C PRO A 64 26.09 -39.85 5.16
N ASN A 65 26.49 -38.76 5.83
CA ASN A 65 27.68 -38.63 6.67
C ASN A 65 29.03 -38.75 5.92
N VAL A 66 29.05 -38.67 4.59
CA VAL A 66 30.26 -38.77 3.79
C VAL A 66 30.31 -37.70 2.72
N LEU A 67 31.50 -37.16 2.48
CA LEU A 67 31.82 -36.30 1.33
C LEU A 67 32.52 -37.15 0.27
N LEU A 68 31.85 -37.51 -0.79
CA LEU A 68 32.38 -38.34 -1.85
C LEU A 68 32.65 -37.52 -3.09
N THR A 69 33.78 -37.77 -3.73
CA THR A 69 34.09 -37.37 -5.09
C THR A 69 33.51 -38.38 -6.09
N PRO A 70 33.27 -37.97 -7.36
CA PRO A 70 32.82 -38.90 -8.40
C PRO A 70 33.74 -40.14 -8.59
N GLN A 71 35.04 -39.96 -8.33
CA GLN A 71 36.01 -41.07 -8.43
C GLN A 71 35.83 -42.09 -7.30
N GLU A 72 35.66 -41.64 -6.05
CA GLU A 72 35.42 -42.49 -4.91
C GLU A 72 34.10 -43.28 -5.03
N ILE A 73 33.05 -42.67 -5.60
CA ILE A 73 31.79 -43.35 -5.89
C ILE A 73 32.00 -44.48 -6.94
N LYS A 74 32.80 -44.23 -8.00
CA LYS A 74 33.04 -45.18 -9.07
C LYS A 74 33.95 -46.35 -8.64
N GLU A 75 34.96 -46.05 -7.82
CA GLU A 75 35.92 -47.05 -7.36
C GLU A 75 35.33 -48.03 -6.31
N GLN A 76 34.17 -47.71 -5.73
CA GLN A 76 33.46 -48.50 -4.71
C GLN A 76 34.39 -49.10 -3.64
N LYS A 77 35.41 -48.32 -3.22
CA LYS A 77 36.43 -48.81 -2.24
C LYS A 77 35.87 -49.19 -0.90
N GLU A 78 34.70 -48.65 -0.57
CA GLU A 78 33.93 -48.93 0.65
C GLU A 78 32.47 -49.13 0.25
N ASP A 79 31.76 -50.00 0.99
CA ASP A 79 30.33 -50.25 0.78
C ASP A 79 29.52 -49.11 1.43
N TYR A 80 29.51 -47.93 0.75
CA TYR A 80 28.80 -46.76 1.23
C TYR A 80 27.30 -47.00 1.19
N TYR A 81 26.64 -46.81 2.33
CA TYR A 81 25.18 -46.84 2.39
C TYR A 81 24.58 -45.65 1.62
N SER A 82 23.73 -45.95 0.66
CA SER A 82 22.96 -44.93 -0.06
C SER A 82 21.46 -45.16 0.07
N ARG A 83 20.69 -44.09 -0.11
CA ARG A 83 19.23 -44.12 -0.17
C ARG A 83 18.75 -43.04 -1.15
N TYR A 84 17.53 -43.19 -1.66
CA TYR A 84 16.91 -42.16 -2.50
C TYR A 84 16.16 -41.17 -1.63
N VAL A 85 16.36 -39.85 -1.91
CA VAL A 85 15.73 -38.75 -1.20
C VAL A 85 15.17 -37.73 -2.19
N SER A 86 14.06 -37.11 -1.81
CA SER A 86 13.49 -35.97 -2.57
C SER A 86 13.88 -34.67 -1.89
N ILE A 87 14.29 -33.69 -2.70
CA ILE A 87 14.66 -32.36 -2.21
C ILE A 87 13.43 -31.69 -1.58
N GLY A 88 13.60 -31.02 -0.44
CA GLY A 88 12.52 -30.34 0.31
C GLY A 88 11.56 -31.26 1.08
N GLU A 89 11.65 -32.59 0.93
CA GLU A 89 10.83 -33.54 1.69
C GLU A 89 11.16 -33.51 3.19
N TYR A 90 12.44 -33.36 3.49
CA TYR A 90 12.97 -33.27 4.84
C TYR A 90 13.59 -31.88 5.08
N GLY A 91 13.49 -31.39 6.32
CA GLY A 91 14.00 -30.09 6.69
C GLY A 91 15.52 -30.00 6.83
N GLY A 92 16.23 -31.13 6.83
CA GLY A 92 17.67 -31.19 6.99
C GLY A 92 18.26 -32.58 6.68
N MET A 93 19.59 -32.71 6.84
CA MET A 93 20.31 -33.96 6.60
C MET A 93 20.02 -35.06 7.65
N ASP A 94 19.29 -34.72 8.72
CA ASP A 94 18.72 -35.71 9.65
C ASP A 94 17.60 -36.54 9.02
N LEU A 95 17.09 -36.13 7.86
CA LEU A 95 16.01 -36.79 7.11
C LEU A 95 14.75 -37.03 7.95
N GLY A 96 14.45 -36.10 8.87
CA GLY A 96 13.29 -36.12 9.75
C GLY A 96 13.43 -37.05 10.95
N ASP A 97 14.57 -37.69 11.14
CA ASP A 97 14.87 -38.52 12.32
C ASP A 97 15.37 -37.64 13.47
N LYS A 98 14.53 -37.40 14.46
CA LYS A 98 14.83 -36.57 15.64
C LYS A 98 16.03 -37.02 16.45
N ASN A 99 16.46 -38.27 16.28
CA ASN A 99 17.63 -38.83 16.97
C ASN A 99 18.94 -38.55 16.23
N LYS A 100 18.86 -38.02 15.00
CA LYS A 100 20.02 -37.64 14.18
C LYS A 100 20.24 -36.14 14.24
N SER A 101 21.50 -35.77 14.05
CA SER A 101 21.87 -34.35 13.93
C SER A 101 21.51 -33.85 12.52
N PRO A 102 20.91 -32.64 12.39
CA PRO A 102 20.80 -32.01 11.11
C PRO A 102 22.18 -31.50 10.58
N PHE A 103 23.18 -31.43 11.46
CA PHE A 103 24.53 -31.05 11.11
C PHE A 103 25.34 -32.26 10.66
N GLY A 104 26.18 -32.09 9.68
CA GLY A 104 27.03 -33.15 9.16
C GLY A 104 27.41 -32.92 7.71
N SER A 105 27.82 -34.02 7.06
CA SER A 105 28.16 -34.04 5.65
C SER A 105 27.27 -35.02 4.91
N GLY A 106 27.14 -34.84 3.60
CA GLY A 106 26.40 -35.78 2.76
C GLY A 106 26.69 -35.51 1.27
N THR A 107 26.45 -36.51 0.45
CA THR A 107 26.68 -36.42 -0.99
C THR A 107 25.42 -36.83 -1.72
N TYR A 108 24.96 -35.94 -2.61
CA TYR A 108 23.84 -36.16 -3.52
C TYR A 108 24.36 -36.48 -4.91
N ARG A 109 23.79 -37.52 -5.54
CA ARG A 109 24.16 -37.96 -6.89
C ARG A 109 22.92 -38.11 -7.76
N MET A 110 23.03 -37.70 -9.04
CA MET A 110 22.00 -37.92 -10.07
C MET A 110 22.66 -38.18 -11.39
N THR A 111 22.18 -39.21 -12.11
CA THR A 111 22.60 -39.56 -13.43
C THR A 111 21.57 -39.02 -14.43
N LEU A 112 22.02 -38.25 -15.41
CA LEU A 112 21.20 -37.74 -16.51
C LEU A 112 21.42 -38.64 -17.74
N VAL A 113 20.35 -39.13 -18.34
CA VAL A 113 20.38 -39.75 -19.66
C VAL A 113 19.99 -38.68 -20.70
N LEU A 114 20.98 -38.19 -21.41
CA LEU A 114 20.89 -37.10 -22.37
C LEU A 114 20.72 -37.62 -23.80
N PRO A 115 20.18 -36.82 -24.71
CA PRO A 115 20.22 -37.11 -26.17
C PRO A 115 21.64 -37.33 -26.69
N GLU A 116 21.73 -38.12 -27.76
CA GLU A 116 23.02 -38.38 -28.43
C GLU A 116 23.63 -37.15 -29.12
N LYS A 117 22.79 -36.15 -29.38
CA LYS A 117 23.22 -34.85 -29.91
C LYS A 117 23.83 -34.02 -28.79
N GLU A 118 25.05 -33.56 -28.99
CA GLU A 118 25.72 -32.66 -28.05
C GLU A 118 24.98 -31.34 -27.92
N LYS A 119 24.63 -30.99 -26.71
CA LYS A 119 23.91 -29.75 -26.34
C LYS A 119 24.53 -29.11 -25.10
N GLN A 120 24.34 -27.79 -24.99
CA GLN A 120 24.64 -27.08 -23.76
C GLN A 120 23.47 -27.14 -22.79
N TYR A 121 23.76 -27.54 -21.58
CA TYR A 121 22.87 -27.58 -20.43
C TYR A 121 23.36 -26.60 -19.38
N ALA A 122 22.45 -26.19 -18.52
CA ALA A 122 22.77 -25.44 -17.32
C ALA A 122 22.03 -26.00 -16.13
N ILE A 123 22.70 -26.07 -14.98
CA ILE A 123 22.12 -26.37 -13.71
C ILE A 123 22.11 -25.09 -12.86
N GLY A 124 20.92 -24.66 -12.44
CA GLY A 124 20.72 -23.55 -11.50
C GLY A 124 20.61 -24.10 -10.08
N LEU A 125 21.52 -23.69 -9.20
CA LEU A 125 21.48 -23.97 -7.77
C LEU A 125 21.02 -22.72 -7.03
N THR A 126 19.90 -22.85 -6.32
CA THR A 126 19.29 -21.77 -5.54
C THR A 126 19.56 -22.03 -4.07
N GLU A 127 20.05 -21.05 -3.33
CA GLU A 127 20.05 -20.95 -1.87
C GLU A 127 20.38 -22.25 -1.10
N ILE A 128 21.56 -22.81 -1.35
CA ILE A 128 22.06 -23.91 -0.52
C ILE A 128 22.70 -23.29 0.71
N PHE A 129 22.08 -23.50 1.91
CA PHE A 129 22.59 -22.97 3.18
C PHE A 129 23.89 -23.62 3.65
N SER A 130 24.19 -24.79 3.10
CA SER A 130 25.39 -25.58 3.38
C SER A 130 26.53 -25.22 2.44
N ALA A 131 27.77 -25.37 2.89
CA ALA A 131 28.91 -25.32 1.98
C ALA A 131 28.91 -26.55 1.05
N TYR A 132 29.21 -26.38 -0.23
CA TYR A 132 29.15 -27.47 -1.21
C TYR A 132 30.26 -27.42 -2.27
N LYS A 133 30.51 -28.60 -2.85
CA LYS A 133 31.24 -28.79 -4.13
C LYS A 133 30.31 -29.45 -5.13
N LEU A 134 30.25 -28.88 -6.34
CA LEU A 134 29.51 -29.43 -7.47
C LEU A 134 30.50 -30.06 -8.47
N TYR A 135 30.27 -31.31 -8.80
CA TYR A 135 30.97 -32.02 -9.84
C TYR A 135 29.99 -32.41 -10.96
N ILE A 136 30.42 -32.29 -12.21
CA ILE A 136 29.68 -32.77 -13.39
C ILE A 136 30.65 -33.59 -14.24
N ASN A 137 30.25 -34.82 -14.56
CA ASN A 137 31.08 -35.76 -15.32
C ASN A 137 32.49 -35.99 -14.72
N GLY A 138 32.61 -35.88 -13.41
CA GLY A 138 33.89 -36.06 -12.70
C GLY A 138 34.72 -34.79 -12.53
N GLU A 139 34.37 -33.69 -13.20
CA GLU A 139 35.06 -32.42 -13.10
C GLU A 139 34.44 -31.51 -12.03
N LEU A 140 35.26 -30.81 -11.28
CA LEU A 140 34.81 -29.82 -10.29
C LEU A 140 34.35 -28.55 -11.04
N MET A 141 33.04 -28.37 -11.14
CA MET A 141 32.43 -27.20 -11.76
C MET A 141 32.44 -25.97 -10.88
N GLY A 142 32.34 -26.16 -9.57
CA GLY A 142 32.36 -25.06 -8.63
C GLY A 142 32.24 -25.46 -7.18
N GLN A 143 32.58 -24.50 -6.33
CA GLN A 143 32.53 -24.63 -4.88
C GLN A 143 31.89 -23.39 -4.29
N MET A 144 31.10 -23.55 -3.23
CA MET A 144 30.54 -22.44 -2.44
C MET A 144 30.85 -22.69 -0.97
N GLY A 145 31.55 -21.72 -0.36
CA GLY A 145 32.14 -21.92 0.95
C GLY A 145 33.23 -23.00 0.94
N ASN A 146 33.52 -23.58 2.10
CA ASN A 146 34.40 -24.73 2.24
C ASN A 146 33.68 -25.87 2.96
N PRO A 147 33.32 -26.96 2.27
CA PRO A 147 32.62 -28.09 2.88
C PRO A 147 33.54 -29.03 3.69
N ASP A 148 34.86 -28.82 3.73
CA ASP A 148 35.78 -29.62 4.54
C ASP A 148 35.38 -29.48 6.01
N PRO A 149 35.07 -30.60 6.74
CA PRO A 149 34.69 -30.53 8.14
C PRO A 149 35.71 -29.87 9.05
N ASP A 150 36.99 -29.93 8.76
CA ASP A 150 38.05 -29.34 9.59
C ASP A 150 38.19 -27.83 9.37
N ASN A 151 37.87 -27.38 8.14
CA ASN A 151 37.98 -25.95 7.75
C ASN A 151 36.66 -25.40 7.21
N TYR A 152 35.55 -25.79 7.81
CA TYR A 152 34.22 -25.43 7.36
C TYR A 152 33.99 -23.92 7.31
N GLN A 153 33.51 -23.44 6.15
CA GLN A 153 33.08 -22.06 5.95
C GLN A 153 31.79 -22.05 5.12
N GLU A 154 30.74 -21.50 5.68
CA GLU A 154 29.46 -21.37 4.98
C GLU A 154 29.43 -20.13 4.09
N GLN A 155 28.87 -20.27 2.91
CA GLN A 155 28.54 -19.16 2.03
C GLN A 155 27.30 -19.51 1.20
N ILE A 156 26.46 -18.52 0.92
CA ILE A 156 25.30 -18.64 0.04
C ILE A 156 25.46 -17.72 -1.16
N GLN A 157 25.20 -18.26 -2.33
CA GLN A 157 25.00 -17.51 -3.56
C GLN A 157 24.20 -18.36 -4.54
N ASN A 158 23.21 -17.75 -5.20
CA ASN A 158 22.52 -18.36 -6.33
C ASN A 158 23.48 -18.44 -7.52
N ARG A 159 23.77 -19.64 -8.03
CA ARG A 159 24.69 -19.84 -9.14
C ARG A 159 24.09 -20.72 -10.23
N VAL A 160 24.55 -20.45 -11.47
CA VAL A 160 24.22 -21.26 -12.64
C VAL A 160 25.54 -21.79 -13.20
N PHE A 161 25.60 -23.09 -13.40
CA PHE A 161 26.76 -23.79 -13.98
C PHE A 161 26.35 -24.35 -15.32
N THR A 162 27.16 -24.10 -16.37
CA THR A 162 26.90 -24.58 -17.71
C THR A 162 27.88 -25.70 -18.07
N PHE A 163 27.39 -26.72 -18.76
CA PHE A 163 28.19 -27.84 -19.22
C PHE A 163 27.68 -28.34 -20.57
N GLU A 164 28.54 -29.00 -21.31
CA GLU A 164 28.20 -29.71 -22.54
C GLU A 164 27.95 -31.19 -22.23
N GLY A 165 26.90 -31.77 -22.82
CA GLY A 165 26.52 -33.14 -22.52
C GLY A 165 25.88 -33.84 -23.71
N LYS A 166 26.16 -35.17 -23.78
CA LYS A 166 25.53 -36.12 -24.71
C LYS A 166 25.55 -37.52 -24.10
N GLY A 167 24.55 -38.33 -24.40
CA GLY A 167 24.45 -39.71 -23.90
C GLY A 167 24.19 -39.74 -22.40
N THR A 168 25.21 -39.67 -21.57
CA THR A 168 25.06 -39.67 -20.11
C THR A 168 25.86 -38.56 -19.43
N ALA A 169 25.32 -37.95 -18.40
CA ALA A 169 26.03 -37.02 -17.54
C ALA A 169 25.76 -37.34 -16.08
N GLU A 170 26.75 -37.19 -15.22
CA GLU A 170 26.66 -37.44 -13.80
C GLU A 170 26.81 -36.14 -13.03
N ILE A 171 25.86 -35.84 -12.15
CA ILE A 171 25.90 -34.70 -11.22
C ILE A 171 26.16 -35.24 -9.82
N VAL A 172 27.18 -34.71 -9.14
CA VAL A 172 27.50 -35.03 -7.74
C VAL A 172 27.63 -33.72 -6.98
N ILE A 173 26.89 -33.59 -5.87
CA ILE A 173 26.91 -32.43 -4.97
C ILE A 173 27.27 -32.90 -3.58
N ALA A 174 28.50 -32.63 -3.16
CA ALA A 174 28.99 -32.93 -1.82
C ALA A 174 28.80 -31.73 -0.91
N VAL A 175 28.06 -31.89 0.19
CA VAL A 175 27.64 -30.80 1.09
C VAL A 175 28.06 -31.05 2.53
N THR A 176 28.37 -29.99 3.25
CA THR A 176 28.56 -29.98 4.71
C THR A 176 27.81 -28.82 5.34
N ASP A 177 27.18 -29.07 6.48
CA ASP A 177 26.56 -28.06 7.31
C ASP A 177 26.91 -28.24 8.78
N LYS A 178 27.15 -27.13 9.49
CA LYS A 178 27.42 -27.12 10.95
C LYS A 178 26.55 -26.15 11.72
N HIS A 179 25.81 -25.29 11.02
CA HIS A 179 25.17 -24.13 11.62
C HIS A 179 23.68 -23.99 11.35
N SER A 180 23.15 -24.66 10.31
CA SER A 180 21.75 -24.55 9.93
C SER A 180 20.98 -25.84 10.12
N VAL A 181 19.78 -25.78 10.69
CA VAL A 181 18.84 -26.91 10.71
C VAL A 181 18.25 -27.20 9.32
N SER A 182 18.24 -26.19 8.44
CA SER A 182 17.89 -26.34 7.03
C SER A 182 19.12 -26.74 6.22
N SER A 183 19.72 -27.86 6.57
CA SER A 183 20.98 -28.36 6.02
C SER A 183 20.79 -29.16 4.73
N GLY A 184 21.84 -29.28 3.94
CA GLY A 184 21.79 -29.96 2.64
C GLY A 184 21.17 -29.12 1.54
N ILE A 185 20.63 -29.78 0.52
CA ILE A 185 19.93 -29.11 -0.58
C ILE A 185 18.45 -28.99 -0.22
N GLN A 186 18.00 -27.75 0.04
CA GLN A 186 16.61 -27.47 0.45
C GLN A 186 15.73 -27.06 -0.72
N TYR A 187 16.32 -26.38 -1.73
CA TYR A 187 15.60 -25.86 -2.89
C TYR A 187 15.95 -26.66 -4.13
N VAL A 188 14.93 -26.84 -4.97
CA VAL A 188 15.00 -27.72 -6.14
C VAL A 188 15.95 -27.16 -7.20
N PRO A 189 17.03 -27.86 -7.55
CA PRO A 189 17.88 -27.48 -8.67
C PRO A 189 17.10 -27.50 -9.98
N VAL A 190 17.45 -26.58 -10.89
CA VAL A 190 16.79 -26.42 -12.20
C VAL A 190 17.76 -26.79 -13.30
N LEU A 191 17.37 -27.74 -14.16
CA LEU A 191 18.13 -28.17 -15.34
C LEU A 191 17.38 -27.77 -16.61
N ALA A 192 18.03 -27.02 -17.49
CA ALA A 192 17.52 -26.64 -18.82
C ALA A 192 18.64 -26.10 -19.70
N SER A 193 18.29 -25.56 -20.88
CA SER A 193 19.24 -24.74 -21.65
C SER A 193 19.69 -23.51 -20.85
N PRO A 194 20.93 -23.01 -21.04
CA PRO A 194 21.45 -21.84 -20.33
C PRO A 194 20.55 -20.62 -20.42
N PHE A 195 19.93 -20.43 -21.59
CA PHE A 195 18.99 -19.34 -21.83
C PHE A 195 17.76 -19.41 -20.90
N LYS A 196 17.12 -20.58 -20.79
CA LYS A 196 15.91 -20.77 -19.96
C LYS A 196 16.18 -20.64 -18.46
N VAL A 197 17.27 -21.24 -17.97
CA VAL A 197 17.66 -21.11 -16.55
C VAL A 197 17.89 -19.64 -16.20
N ASN A 198 18.57 -18.89 -17.07
CA ASN A 198 18.84 -17.47 -16.83
C ASN A 198 17.57 -16.61 -16.94
N ILE A 199 16.64 -16.93 -17.85
CA ILE A 199 15.34 -16.23 -17.93
C ILE A 199 14.52 -16.44 -16.65
N ILE A 200 14.34 -17.69 -16.20
CA ILE A 200 13.58 -18.00 -14.99
C ILE A 200 14.15 -17.23 -13.79
N ARG A 201 15.47 -17.33 -13.60
CA ARG A 201 16.17 -16.58 -12.55
C ARG A 201 16.02 -15.07 -12.71
N GLY A 202 16.16 -14.56 -13.93
CA GLY A 202 16.05 -13.12 -14.21
C GLY A 202 14.65 -12.57 -13.96
N LEU A 203 13.60 -13.32 -14.30
CA LEU A 203 12.22 -12.92 -14.07
C LEU A 203 11.90 -12.86 -12.56
N SER A 204 12.28 -13.88 -11.80
CA SER A 204 12.09 -13.90 -10.35
C SER A 204 12.83 -12.72 -9.69
N LEU A 205 14.09 -12.49 -10.05
CA LEU A 205 14.88 -11.36 -9.54
C LEU A 205 14.28 -10.02 -9.96
N MET A 206 13.79 -9.88 -11.18
CA MET A 206 13.16 -8.66 -11.67
C MET A 206 11.93 -8.29 -10.84
N ILE A 207 11.08 -9.26 -10.50
CA ILE A 207 9.91 -9.04 -9.64
C ILE A 207 10.33 -8.50 -8.28
N ALA A 208 11.34 -9.13 -7.65
CA ALA A 208 11.87 -8.68 -6.37
C ALA A 208 12.45 -7.26 -6.44
N VAL A 209 13.26 -6.95 -7.45
CA VAL A 209 13.87 -5.63 -7.65
C VAL A 209 12.81 -4.55 -7.90
N VAL A 210 11.80 -4.82 -8.72
CA VAL A 210 10.70 -3.88 -9.00
C VAL A 210 9.92 -3.58 -7.71
N PHE A 211 9.60 -4.61 -6.92
CA PHE A 211 8.93 -4.42 -5.64
C PHE A 211 9.76 -3.58 -4.65
N MET A 212 11.07 -3.85 -4.58
CA MET A 212 11.98 -3.09 -3.72
C MET A 212 12.14 -1.64 -4.18
N ALA A 213 12.27 -1.39 -5.48
CA ALA A 213 12.33 -0.05 -6.05
C ALA A 213 11.04 0.72 -5.75
N PHE A 214 9.88 0.11 -5.93
CA PHE A 214 8.59 0.70 -5.57
C PHE A 214 8.54 1.06 -4.08
N THR A 215 8.93 0.14 -3.19
CA THR A 215 8.97 0.37 -1.74
C THR A 215 9.91 1.51 -1.36
N PHE A 216 11.05 1.63 -2.05
CA PHE A 216 12.00 2.72 -1.85
C PHE A 216 11.42 4.09 -2.25
N PHE A 217 10.70 4.18 -3.38
CA PHE A 217 10.00 5.41 -3.75
C PHE A 217 8.89 5.77 -2.74
N VAL A 218 8.15 4.78 -2.26
CA VAL A 218 7.13 4.97 -1.22
C VAL A 218 7.77 5.44 0.09
N LEU A 219 8.94 4.93 0.46
CA LEU A 219 9.73 5.41 1.62
C LEU A 219 10.07 6.90 1.47
N ILE A 220 10.66 7.31 0.35
CA ILE A 220 11.02 8.73 0.10
C ILE A 220 9.77 9.61 0.21
N PHE A 221 8.67 9.20 -0.41
CA PHE A 221 7.40 9.91 -0.34
C PHE A 221 6.88 10.02 1.10
N SER A 222 6.94 8.93 1.88
CA SER A 222 6.49 8.91 3.27
C SER A 222 7.32 9.83 4.17
N VAL A 223 8.65 9.84 3.99
CA VAL A 223 9.56 10.75 4.71
C VAL A 223 9.26 12.21 4.34
N TYR A 224 9.07 12.51 3.04
CA TYR A 224 8.68 13.84 2.59
C TYR A 224 7.36 14.29 3.22
N MET A 225 6.34 13.43 3.22
CA MET A 225 5.05 13.73 3.81
C MET A 225 5.13 13.91 5.33
N TYR A 226 5.95 13.13 6.02
CA TYR A 226 6.21 13.33 7.45
C TYR A 226 6.85 14.71 7.71
N MET A 227 7.84 15.11 6.94
CA MET A 227 8.47 16.43 7.08
C MET A 227 7.50 17.58 6.86
N ARG A 228 6.59 17.45 5.88
CA ARG A 228 5.62 18.49 5.52
C ARG A 228 4.42 18.56 6.46
N THR A 229 3.89 17.42 6.88
CA THR A 229 2.63 17.35 7.65
C THR A 229 2.84 17.16 9.15
N LYS A 230 4.03 16.67 9.56
CA LYS A 230 4.36 16.26 10.94
C LYS A 230 3.43 15.18 11.51
N LYS A 231 2.64 14.52 10.66
CA LYS A 231 1.76 13.41 11.07
C LYS A 231 2.60 12.16 11.34
N VAL A 232 2.47 11.62 12.55
CA VAL A 232 3.25 10.47 13.03
C VAL A 232 3.02 9.22 12.17
N GLU A 233 1.81 9.07 11.59
CA GLU A 233 1.44 7.95 10.73
C GLU A 233 2.40 7.77 9.54
N PHE A 234 2.82 8.88 8.91
CA PHE A 234 3.79 8.82 7.80
C PHE A 234 5.19 8.44 8.27
N GLY A 235 5.58 8.85 9.47
CA GLY A 235 6.86 8.44 10.07
C GLY A 235 6.89 6.94 10.38
N LEU A 236 5.81 6.41 10.96
CA LEU A 236 5.66 4.97 11.22
C LEU A 236 5.61 4.15 9.92
N PHE A 237 4.95 4.69 8.89
CA PHE A 237 4.91 4.02 7.59
C PHE A 237 6.28 4.04 6.89
N ALA A 238 7.04 5.12 7.02
CA ALA A 238 8.42 5.16 6.54
C ALA A 238 9.30 4.10 7.25
N LEU A 239 9.15 3.96 8.57
CA LEU A 239 9.84 2.91 9.32
C LEU A 239 9.43 1.50 8.85
N LEU A 240 8.14 1.29 8.58
CA LEU A 240 7.64 0.04 8.01
C LEU A 240 8.26 -0.24 6.63
N CYS A 241 8.38 0.76 5.75
CA CYS A 241 9.06 0.62 4.46
C CYS A 241 10.54 0.23 4.63
N ILE A 242 11.25 0.78 5.63
CA ILE A 242 12.63 0.38 5.95
C ILE A 242 12.69 -1.10 6.35
N CYS A 243 11.74 -1.57 7.16
CA CYS A 243 11.68 -2.99 7.53
C CYS A 243 11.44 -3.90 6.31
N VAL A 244 10.55 -3.49 5.39
CA VAL A 244 10.30 -4.24 4.14
C VAL A 244 11.53 -4.25 3.24
N LEU A 245 12.24 -3.12 3.13
CA LEU A 245 13.50 -3.04 2.38
C LEU A 245 14.57 -3.95 3.00
N GLY A 246 14.68 -3.98 4.32
CA GLY A 246 15.60 -4.89 5.02
C GLY A 246 15.26 -6.36 4.77
N TYR A 247 13.98 -6.72 4.89
CA TYR A 247 13.49 -8.07 4.62
C TYR A 247 13.76 -8.52 3.17
N GLY A 248 13.34 -7.74 2.18
CA GLY A 248 13.49 -8.08 0.76
C GLY A 248 14.91 -7.90 0.19
N SER A 249 15.86 -7.35 0.96
CA SER A 249 17.24 -7.16 0.49
C SER A 249 18.03 -8.47 0.39
N TYR A 250 17.74 -9.43 1.27
CA TYR A 250 18.48 -10.69 1.35
C TYR A 250 18.41 -11.52 0.06
N PRO A 251 17.24 -11.83 -0.55
CA PRO A 251 17.15 -12.58 -1.80
C PRO A 251 17.88 -11.91 -2.96
N ILE A 252 17.91 -10.57 -2.98
CA ILE A 252 18.63 -9.81 -4.02
C ILE A 252 20.14 -9.90 -3.77
N LEU A 253 20.59 -9.73 -2.52
CA LEU A 253 22.00 -9.68 -2.18
C LEU A 253 22.73 -10.97 -2.56
N HIS A 254 22.21 -12.13 -2.12
CA HIS A 254 22.86 -13.43 -2.44
C HIS A 254 22.68 -13.88 -3.90
N SER A 255 21.89 -13.16 -4.69
CA SER A 255 21.86 -13.37 -6.14
C SER A 255 23.09 -12.81 -6.85
N PHE A 256 23.76 -11.79 -6.26
CA PHE A 256 24.92 -11.13 -6.86
C PHE A 256 26.22 -11.41 -6.12
N VAL A 257 26.15 -11.51 -4.78
CA VAL A 257 27.34 -11.62 -3.93
C VAL A 257 27.22 -12.84 -3.04
N ALA A 258 28.34 -13.56 -2.86
CA ALA A 258 28.41 -14.62 -1.87
C ALA A 258 28.38 -14.01 -0.46
N VAL A 259 27.39 -14.37 0.32
CA VAL A 259 27.21 -13.89 1.69
C VAL A 259 27.30 -15.03 2.69
N LYS A 260 27.64 -14.73 3.94
CA LYS A 260 27.55 -15.73 5.01
C LYS A 260 26.09 -15.98 5.36
N VAL A 261 25.75 -17.23 5.68
CA VAL A 261 24.40 -17.59 6.13
C VAL A 261 24.04 -16.74 7.35
N GLN A 262 24.88 -16.77 8.36
CA GLN A 262 24.74 -15.91 9.53
C GLN A 262 25.75 -14.73 9.47
N PRO A 263 25.33 -13.47 9.69
CA PRO A 263 24.04 -13.03 10.23
C PRO A 263 22.96 -12.70 9.19
N CYS A 264 23.23 -12.84 7.88
CA CYS A 264 22.36 -12.31 6.82
C CYS A 264 20.94 -12.89 6.86
N TYR A 265 20.81 -14.20 7.02
CA TYR A 265 19.50 -14.86 7.16
C TYR A 265 18.77 -14.45 8.45
N GLY A 266 19.50 -14.35 9.58
CA GLY A 266 18.92 -13.87 10.83
C GLY A 266 18.43 -12.41 10.73
N MET A 267 19.09 -11.55 9.96
CA MET A 267 18.64 -10.18 9.72
C MET A 267 17.33 -10.15 8.93
N GLU A 268 17.14 -11.01 7.94
CA GLU A 268 15.88 -11.15 7.22
C GLU A 268 14.73 -11.45 8.19
N ALA A 269 14.89 -12.45 9.06
CA ALA A 269 13.93 -12.78 10.10
C ALA A 269 13.64 -11.59 11.05
N LEU A 270 14.69 -10.88 11.49
CA LEU A 270 14.54 -9.69 12.34
C LEU A 270 13.66 -8.64 11.69
N PHE A 271 13.95 -8.25 10.44
CA PHE A 271 13.15 -7.25 9.72
C PHE A 271 11.70 -7.69 9.51
N TYR A 272 11.47 -8.98 9.32
CA TYR A 272 10.13 -9.54 9.23
C TYR A 272 9.31 -9.32 10.52
N TYR A 273 9.90 -9.53 11.70
CA TYR A 273 9.22 -9.25 12.98
C TYR A 273 9.05 -7.76 13.27
N LEU A 274 10.04 -6.94 12.92
CA LEU A 274 9.93 -5.48 13.02
C LEU A 274 8.80 -4.94 12.12
N MET A 275 8.56 -5.57 10.97
CA MET A 275 7.43 -5.25 10.10
C MET A 275 6.09 -5.44 10.83
N PHE A 276 5.90 -6.52 11.60
CA PHE A 276 4.69 -6.70 12.41
C PHE A 276 4.49 -5.60 13.44
N ALA A 277 5.54 -5.23 14.15
CA ALA A 277 5.50 -4.14 15.10
C ALA A 277 5.09 -2.83 14.40
N GLY A 278 5.67 -2.54 13.24
CA GLY A 278 5.32 -1.40 12.40
C GLY A 278 3.85 -1.40 11.97
N VAL A 279 3.35 -2.54 11.49
CA VAL A 279 1.94 -2.70 11.08
C VAL A 279 0.99 -2.48 12.26
N MET A 280 1.29 -3.02 13.45
CA MET A 280 0.47 -2.82 14.65
C MET A 280 0.37 -1.34 15.04
N LEU A 281 1.49 -0.61 14.98
CA LEU A 281 1.53 0.83 15.29
C LEU A 281 0.76 1.66 14.26
N VAL A 282 0.94 1.36 12.97
CA VAL A 282 0.21 2.06 11.90
C VAL A 282 -1.28 1.75 11.96
N GLN A 283 -1.66 0.49 12.19
CA GLN A 283 -3.06 0.10 12.37
C GLN A 283 -3.72 0.87 13.52
N GLN A 284 -3.03 1.01 14.66
CA GLN A 284 -3.53 1.78 15.80
C GLN A 284 -3.83 3.23 15.42
N LYS A 285 -2.92 3.88 14.71
CA LYS A 285 -3.10 5.29 14.30
C LYS A 285 -4.22 5.45 13.26
N ILE A 286 -4.35 4.52 12.33
CA ILE A 286 -5.42 4.54 11.30
C ILE A 286 -6.80 4.30 11.91
N LEU A 287 -6.93 3.33 12.81
CA LEU A 287 -8.22 2.99 13.43
C LEU A 287 -8.63 3.97 14.53
N GLY A 288 -7.70 4.80 14.99
CA GLY A 288 -7.93 5.69 16.13
C GLY A 288 -8.09 4.90 17.43
N GLY A 289 -7.51 5.34 18.49
CA GLY A 289 -7.65 4.71 19.80
C GLY A 289 -6.56 5.22 20.74
N GLU A 290 -6.96 5.57 21.95
CA GLU A 290 -6.05 6.02 23.00
C GLU A 290 -5.51 4.84 23.83
N GLU A 291 -5.85 3.60 23.46
CA GLU A 291 -5.39 2.41 24.15
C GLU A 291 -3.87 2.23 23.98
N ARG A 292 -3.13 2.09 25.07
CA ARG A 292 -1.68 1.81 25.06
C ARG A 292 -1.33 0.34 24.75
N ILE A 293 -2.33 -0.55 24.76
CA ILE A 293 -2.12 -1.99 24.53
C ILE A 293 -1.44 -2.28 23.18
N PRO A 294 -1.85 -1.69 22.04
CA PRO A 294 -1.17 -1.92 20.77
C PRO A 294 0.30 -1.47 20.76
N GLU A 295 0.63 -0.38 21.43
CA GLU A 295 2.02 0.11 21.53
C GLU A 295 2.89 -0.85 22.35
N ILE A 296 2.36 -1.37 23.46
CA ILE A 296 3.03 -2.37 24.29
C ILE A 296 3.24 -3.66 23.49
N LEU A 297 2.21 -4.14 22.77
CA LEU A 297 2.31 -5.36 21.95
C LEU A 297 3.28 -5.19 20.79
N ALA A 298 3.32 -4.01 20.15
CA ALA A 298 4.31 -3.71 19.12
C ALA A 298 5.74 -3.71 19.70
N GLY A 299 5.93 -3.13 20.88
CA GLY A 299 7.20 -3.19 21.61
C GLY A 299 7.61 -4.62 21.96
N VAL A 300 6.68 -5.45 22.41
CA VAL A 300 6.91 -6.88 22.68
C VAL A 300 7.26 -7.63 21.41
N ALA A 301 6.56 -7.38 20.28
CA ALA A 301 6.86 -8.01 19.00
C ALA A 301 8.27 -7.62 18.48
N ALA A 302 8.64 -6.36 18.60
CA ALA A 302 9.98 -5.91 18.24
C ALA A 302 11.07 -6.53 19.12
N ALA A 303 10.87 -6.56 20.44
CA ALA A 303 11.79 -7.19 21.39
C ALA A 303 11.90 -8.71 21.14
N ALA A 304 10.79 -9.38 20.84
CA ALA A 304 10.78 -10.79 20.47
C ALA A 304 11.59 -11.05 19.18
N GLY A 305 11.46 -10.19 18.16
CA GLY A 305 12.27 -10.27 16.95
C GLY A 305 13.77 -10.16 17.22
N VAL A 306 14.19 -9.20 18.06
CA VAL A 306 15.60 -9.06 18.47
C VAL A 306 16.07 -10.27 19.26
N MET A 307 15.25 -10.77 20.21
CA MET A 307 15.60 -11.96 20.98
C MET A 307 15.75 -13.20 20.09
N VAL A 308 14.85 -13.40 19.11
CA VAL A 308 14.93 -14.49 18.13
C VAL A 308 16.23 -14.41 17.35
N PHE A 309 16.56 -13.23 16.81
CA PHE A 309 17.81 -13.01 16.07
C PHE A 309 19.06 -13.35 16.89
N VAL A 310 19.14 -12.85 18.11
CA VAL A 310 20.29 -13.11 19.00
C VAL A 310 20.35 -14.59 19.39
N ALA A 311 19.22 -15.20 19.73
CA ALA A 311 19.15 -16.60 20.10
C ALA A 311 19.53 -17.53 18.94
N GLU A 312 19.10 -17.22 17.72
CA GLU A 312 19.47 -17.95 16.51
C GLU A 312 20.98 -17.88 16.27
N MET A 313 21.59 -16.71 16.35
CA MET A 313 23.04 -16.56 16.25
C MET A 313 23.81 -17.37 17.31
N LEU A 314 23.35 -17.35 18.56
CA LEU A 314 23.99 -18.07 19.65
C LEU A 314 23.84 -19.58 19.49
N CYS A 315 22.62 -20.06 19.17
CA CYS A 315 22.36 -21.48 18.96
C CYS A 315 23.08 -22.04 17.73
N SER A 316 23.16 -21.27 16.64
CA SER A 316 23.94 -21.61 15.45
C SER A 316 25.43 -21.80 15.79
N ARG A 317 26.04 -20.82 16.48
CA ARG A 317 27.43 -20.92 16.94
C ARG A 317 27.69 -22.08 17.90
N ALA A 318 26.73 -22.34 18.79
CA ALA A 318 26.80 -23.45 19.73
C ALA A 318 26.46 -24.80 19.10
N GLN A 319 26.11 -24.84 17.83
CA GLN A 319 25.66 -26.07 17.12
C GLN A 319 24.50 -26.79 17.84
N SER A 320 23.58 -25.99 18.42
CA SER A 320 22.46 -26.51 19.19
C SER A 320 21.24 -26.73 18.30
N ALA A 321 21.10 -27.91 17.71
CA ALA A 321 19.94 -28.27 16.89
C ALA A 321 18.62 -28.08 17.64
N THR A 322 18.54 -28.53 18.89
CA THR A 322 17.34 -28.40 19.75
C THR A 322 16.96 -26.92 19.95
N GLY A 323 17.96 -26.06 20.20
CA GLY A 323 17.74 -24.61 20.33
C GLY A 323 17.17 -24.01 19.06
N LEU A 324 17.73 -24.31 17.90
CA LEU A 324 17.27 -23.82 16.59
C LEU A 324 15.87 -24.33 16.25
N TYR A 325 15.53 -25.59 16.52
CA TYR A 325 14.17 -26.10 16.34
C TYR A 325 13.16 -25.42 17.27
N LEU A 326 13.54 -25.18 18.53
CA LEU A 326 12.69 -24.44 19.46
C LEU A 326 12.41 -23.00 18.97
N ILE A 327 13.45 -22.31 18.50
CA ILE A 327 13.32 -20.97 17.93
C ILE A 327 12.39 -21.01 16.72
N SER A 328 12.57 -21.93 15.79
CA SER A 328 11.68 -22.10 14.62
C SER A 328 10.22 -22.30 15.02
N LYS A 329 9.93 -23.09 16.06
CA LYS A 329 8.57 -23.25 16.58
C LYS A 329 8.03 -21.99 17.24
N LEU A 330 8.84 -21.29 18.01
CA LEU A 330 8.46 -20.04 18.67
C LEU A 330 8.13 -18.96 17.62
N THR A 331 8.93 -18.86 16.57
CA THR A 331 8.70 -17.90 15.49
C THR A 331 7.39 -18.17 14.74
N GLU A 332 7.06 -19.44 14.50
CA GLU A 332 5.77 -19.83 13.91
C GLU A 332 4.59 -19.38 14.80
N ILE A 333 4.67 -19.63 16.10
CA ILE A 333 3.63 -19.21 17.06
C ILE A 333 3.49 -17.68 17.07
N LEU A 334 4.60 -16.94 17.06
CA LEU A 334 4.58 -15.47 17.04
C LEU A 334 3.92 -14.91 15.78
N LYS A 335 4.15 -15.51 14.61
CA LYS A 335 3.49 -15.11 13.35
C LYS A 335 1.97 -15.24 13.46
N TRP A 336 1.47 -16.38 13.96
CA TRP A 336 0.05 -16.62 14.15
C TRP A 336 -0.58 -15.72 15.22
N ALA A 337 0.13 -15.50 16.33
CA ALA A 337 -0.33 -14.59 17.38
C ALA A 337 -0.45 -13.15 16.87
N ALA A 338 0.53 -12.68 16.08
CA ALA A 338 0.48 -11.36 15.45
C ALA A 338 -0.70 -11.24 14.48
N ALA A 339 -0.89 -12.22 13.59
CA ALA A 339 -2.02 -12.24 12.65
C ALA A 339 -3.37 -12.26 13.39
N GLY A 340 -3.49 -13.08 14.44
CA GLY A 340 -4.69 -13.15 15.28
C GLY A 340 -5.00 -11.84 15.99
N TYR A 341 -3.99 -11.17 16.53
CA TYR A 341 -4.15 -9.85 17.16
C TYR A 341 -4.63 -8.78 16.15
N LEU A 342 -3.98 -8.69 15.00
CA LEU A 342 -4.35 -7.75 13.93
C LEU A 342 -5.79 -7.97 13.47
N LEU A 343 -6.18 -9.24 13.29
CA LEU A 343 -7.56 -9.62 12.94
C LEU A 343 -8.56 -9.21 14.02
N PHE A 344 -8.27 -9.56 15.29
CA PHE A 344 -9.12 -9.20 16.42
C PHE A 344 -9.33 -7.68 16.51
N ARG A 345 -8.27 -6.90 16.35
CA ARG A 345 -8.33 -5.44 16.39
C ARG A 345 -9.19 -4.88 15.25
N SER A 346 -9.03 -5.37 14.02
CA SER A 346 -9.84 -4.95 12.87
C SER A 346 -11.33 -5.27 13.03
N VAL A 347 -11.66 -6.41 13.65
CA VAL A 347 -13.05 -6.78 13.93
C VAL A 347 -13.64 -5.93 15.05
N LYS A 348 -12.87 -5.67 16.12
CA LYS A 348 -13.28 -4.82 17.24
C LYS A 348 -13.65 -3.41 16.77
N GLU A 349 -12.85 -2.84 15.89
CA GLU A 349 -12.99 -1.48 15.38
C GLU A 349 -13.68 -1.42 14.00
N ILE A 350 -14.57 -2.37 13.69
CA ILE A 350 -15.19 -2.52 12.35
C ILE A 350 -15.98 -1.29 11.89
N LYS A 351 -16.39 -0.42 12.81
CA LYS A 351 -17.12 0.82 12.50
C LYS A 351 -16.20 1.98 12.10
N GLN A 352 -14.93 1.87 12.36
CA GLN A 352 -13.97 2.91 12.02
C GLN A 352 -13.73 2.97 10.50
N LYS A 353 -13.42 4.17 10.04
CA LYS A 353 -13.01 4.41 8.65
C LYS A 353 -11.82 3.50 8.33
N TYR A 354 -11.83 2.87 7.17
CA TYR A 354 -10.80 1.93 6.70
C TYR A 354 -10.70 0.57 7.41
N SER A 355 -11.45 0.30 8.46
CA SER A 355 -11.38 -0.98 9.17
C SER A 355 -11.69 -2.18 8.27
N ASN A 356 -12.64 -2.06 7.33
CA ASN A 356 -12.97 -3.12 6.37
C ASN A 356 -11.79 -3.42 5.43
N VAL A 357 -11.05 -2.39 4.98
CA VAL A 357 -9.86 -2.56 4.12
C VAL A 357 -8.77 -3.30 4.88
N LEU A 358 -8.47 -2.86 6.10
CA LEU A 358 -7.49 -3.51 6.97
C LEU A 358 -7.90 -4.96 7.30
N LEU A 359 -9.19 -5.21 7.55
CA LEU A 359 -9.71 -6.56 7.81
C LEU A 359 -9.45 -7.48 6.62
N VAL A 360 -9.82 -7.07 5.41
CA VAL A 360 -9.58 -7.84 4.18
C VAL A 360 -8.11 -8.21 4.03
N VAL A 361 -7.24 -7.24 4.19
CA VAL A 361 -5.79 -7.41 4.01
C VAL A 361 -5.17 -8.34 5.05
N ILE A 362 -5.59 -8.21 6.30
CA ILE A 362 -5.12 -9.09 7.38
C ILE A 362 -5.62 -10.54 7.16
N VAL A 363 -6.83 -10.71 6.62
CA VAL A 363 -7.34 -12.03 6.24
C VAL A 363 -6.51 -12.62 5.10
N VAL A 364 -6.12 -11.83 4.09
CA VAL A 364 -5.21 -12.28 3.01
C VAL A 364 -3.87 -12.73 3.60
N TYR A 365 -3.31 -11.94 4.53
CA TYR A 365 -2.07 -12.30 5.20
C TYR A 365 -2.21 -13.59 6.06
N ALA A 366 -3.29 -13.74 6.81
CA ALA A 366 -3.56 -14.96 7.56
C ALA A 366 -3.74 -16.18 6.64
N ALA A 367 -4.37 -15.99 5.47
CA ALA A 367 -4.49 -17.02 4.44
C ALA A 367 -3.13 -17.42 3.85
N SER A 368 -2.18 -16.47 3.70
CA SER A 368 -0.82 -16.78 3.25
C SER A 368 -0.07 -17.67 4.24
N LEU A 369 -0.17 -17.39 5.54
CA LEU A 369 0.39 -18.26 6.59
C LEU A 369 -0.24 -19.66 6.58
N ALA A 370 -1.56 -19.73 6.35
CA ALA A 370 -2.26 -21.01 6.23
C ALA A 370 -1.81 -21.79 4.99
N ALA A 371 -1.63 -21.10 3.86
CA ALA A 371 -1.15 -21.70 2.61
C ALA A 371 0.24 -22.33 2.77
N ASP A 372 1.19 -21.61 3.38
CA ASP A 372 2.53 -22.14 3.69
C ASP A 372 2.47 -23.39 4.56
N ARG A 373 1.51 -23.46 5.48
CA ARG A 373 1.36 -24.62 6.36
C ARG A 373 0.71 -25.82 5.67
N ILE A 374 -0.25 -25.57 4.78
CA ILE A 374 -1.00 -26.60 4.06
C ILE A 374 -0.15 -27.17 2.92
N TRP A 375 0.46 -26.29 2.13
CA TRP A 375 1.25 -26.68 0.96
C TRP A 375 2.76 -26.59 1.25
N ARG A 376 3.26 -27.47 2.07
CA ARG A 376 4.67 -27.47 2.51
C ARG A 376 5.67 -27.63 1.37
N LEU A 377 5.30 -28.39 0.33
CA LEU A 377 6.09 -28.55 -0.90
C LEU A 377 5.67 -27.51 -1.94
N TYR A 378 5.85 -26.25 -1.58
CA TYR A 378 5.71 -25.13 -2.51
C TYR A 378 7.03 -24.39 -2.62
N GLU A 379 7.55 -24.29 -3.82
CA GLU A 379 8.70 -23.48 -4.18
C GLU A 379 8.38 -22.77 -5.49
N PRO A 380 8.26 -21.43 -5.50
CA PRO A 380 7.85 -20.69 -6.68
C PRO A 380 8.86 -20.82 -7.82
N ILE A 381 8.36 -20.89 -9.04
CA ILE A 381 9.19 -20.86 -10.27
C ILE A 381 9.59 -19.43 -10.59
N ILE A 382 8.62 -18.50 -10.59
CA ILE A 382 8.81 -17.10 -10.94
C ILE A 382 8.24 -16.18 -9.85
N GLY A 383 7.11 -16.55 -9.27
CA GLY A 383 6.42 -15.76 -8.25
C GLY A 383 7.18 -15.69 -6.92
N GLY A 384 6.52 -15.21 -5.87
CA GLY A 384 7.07 -15.17 -4.51
C GLY A 384 6.46 -16.26 -3.63
N TRP A 385 7.04 -16.42 -2.45
CA TRP A 385 6.47 -17.27 -1.40
C TRP A 385 5.12 -16.72 -0.92
N PHE A 386 4.21 -17.57 -0.48
CA PHE A 386 2.88 -17.13 -0.02
C PHE A 386 2.96 -16.07 1.06
N THR A 387 3.85 -16.23 2.05
CA THR A 387 4.08 -15.25 3.12
C THR A 387 4.63 -13.93 2.60
N GLU A 388 5.51 -13.94 1.60
CA GLU A 388 6.03 -12.73 0.96
C GLU A 388 4.92 -11.96 0.24
N ILE A 389 4.10 -12.67 -0.54
CA ILE A 389 2.94 -12.10 -1.25
C ILE A 389 1.96 -11.48 -0.22
N GLY A 390 1.64 -12.24 0.84
CA GLY A 390 0.76 -11.78 1.91
C GLY A 390 1.29 -10.53 2.62
N ALA A 391 2.59 -10.50 2.94
CA ALA A 391 3.24 -9.34 3.55
C ALA A 391 3.28 -8.13 2.60
N ALA A 392 3.57 -8.34 1.32
CA ALA A 392 3.55 -7.28 0.30
C ALA A 392 2.15 -6.66 0.17
N VAL A 393 1.10 -7.48 0.10
CA VAL A 393 -0.30 -7.02 0.07
C VAL A 393 -0.65 -6.23 1.34
N LEU A 394 -0.21 -6.71 2.51
CA LEU A 394 -0.43 -6.04 3.79
C LEU A 394 0.18 -4.61 3.77
N VAL A 395 1.45 -4.49 3.41
CA VAL A 395 2.16 -3.21 3.39
C VAL A 395 1.61 -2.27 2.32
N ALA A 396 1.38 -2.76 1.10
CA ALA A 396 0.81 -1.96 0.02
C ALA A 396 -0.57 -1.39 0.39
N SER A 397 -1.39 -2.18 1.07
CA SER A 397 -2.74 -1.75 1.47
C SER A 397 -2.73 -0.75 2.63
N VAL A 398 -1.79 -0.88 3.57
CA VAL A 398 -1.56 0.15 4.59
C VAL A 398 -1.15 1.47 3.93
N GLY A 399 -0.23 1.43 2.97
CA GLY A 399 0.17 2.60 2.19
C GLY A 399 -0.99 3.23 1.42
N LEU A 400 -1.81 2.42 0.76
CA LEU A 400 -3.01 2.89 0.05
C LEU A 400 -4.01 3.56 1.01
N THR A 401 -4.21 2.99 2.20
CA THR A 401 -5.10 3.55 3.22
C THR A 401 -4.64 4.94 3.67
N LEU A 402 -3.35 5.09 3.94
CA LEU A 402 -2.75 6.39 4.30
C LEU A 402 -2.84 7.40 3.15
N TRP A 403 -2.62 6.94 1.91
CA TRP A 403 -2.80 7.76 0.71
C TRP A 403 -4.25 8.26 0.57
N MET A 404 -5.22 7.37 0.74
CA MET A 404 -6.64 7.73 0.67
C MET A 404 -7.02 8.74 1.76
N ASP A 405 -6.48 8.59 2.97
CA ASP A 405 -6.73 9.54 4.05
C ASP A 405 -6.14 10.93 3.75
N LEU A 406 -4.92 10.95 3.22
CA LEU A 406 -4.29 12.19 2.77
C LEU A 406 -5.09 12.88 1.65
N ALA A 407 -5.50 12.12 0.63
CA ALA A 407 -6.28 12.65 -0.50
C ALA A 407 -7.62 13.24 -0.04
N ASN A 408 -8.29 12.57 0.90
CA ASN A 408 -9.54 13.07 1.49
C ASN A 408 -9.31 14.34 2.33
N ALA A 409 -8.25 14.39 3.13
CA ALA A 409 -7.88 15.58 3.92
C ALA A 409 -7.57 16.78 3.00
N TYR A 410 -6.85 16.54 1.89
CA TYR A 410 -6.54 17.58 0.91
C TYR A 410 -7.82 18.09 0.21
N ARG A 411 -8.71 17.19 -0.22
CA ARG A 411 -10.01 17.58 -0.81
C ARG A 411 -10.82 18.42 0.17
N PHE A 412 -10.90 18.01 1.43
CA PHE A 412 -11.60 18.78 2.46
C PHE A 412 -10.99 20.18 2.63
N GLN A 413 -9.67 20.29 2.64
CA GLN A 413 -8.96 21.58 2.74
C GLN A 413 -9.27 22.51 1.55
N LEU A 414 -9.32 21.97 0.33
CA LEU A 414 -9.69 22.75 -0.86
C LEU A 414 -11.12 23.25 -0.76
N THR A 415 -12.07 22.37 -0.43
CA THR A 415 -13.49 22.75 -0.27
C THR A 415 -13.67 23.80 0.84
N TYR A 416 -12.95 23.65 1.95
CA TYR A 416 -13.00 24.62 3.05
C TYR A 416 -12.44 26.00 2.63
N ARG A 417 -11.34 26.03 1.89
CA ARG A 417 -10.78 27.29 1.35
C ARG A 417 -11.77 27.97 0.41
N GLU A 418 -12.41 27.22 -0.45
CA GLU A 418 -13.41 27.75 -1.38
C GLU A 418 -14.63 28.31 -0.64
N TYR A 419 -15.12 27.60 0.35
CA TYR A 419 -16.19 28.06 1.23
C TYR A 419 -15.81 29.35 2.00
N SER A 420 -14.61 29.40 2.56
CA SER A 420 -14.09 30.60 3.24
C SER A 420 -14.04 31.81 2.30
N ARG A 421 -13.53 31.61 1.08
CA ARG A 421 -13.48 32.67 0.05
C ARG A 421 -14.87 33.17 -0.32
N GLN A 422 -15.83 32.28 -0.51
CA GLN A 422 -17.23 32.68 -0.80
C GLN A 422 -17.83 33.45 0.39
N MET A 423 -17.52 33.05 1.62
CA MET A 423 -18.01 33.76 2.80
C MET A 423 -17.41 35.15 2.93
N GLU A 424 -16.10 35.31 2.66
CA GLU A 424 -15.45 36.63 2.62
C GLU A 424 -16.09 37.56 1.56
N GLN A 425 -16.36 37.04 0.35
CA GLN A 425 -17.05 37.79 -0.70
C GLN A 425 -18.46 38.24 -0.26
N LYS A 426 -19.23 37.36 0.36
CA LYS A 426 -20.56 37.70 0.91
C LYS A 426 -20.49 38.79 1.98
N LEU A 427 -19.52 38.69 2.88
CA LEU A 427 -19.31 39.71 3.90
C LEU A 427 -18.93 41.05 3.31
N GLN A 428 -18.12 41.08 2.26
CA GLN A 428 -17.73 42.29 1.57
C GLN A 428 -18.93 42.96 0.88
N ILE A 429 -19.78 42.19 0.19
CA ILE A 429 -21.01 42.67 -0.41
C ILE A 429 -21.97 43.24 0.66
N GLN A 430 -22.13 42.53 1.76
CA GLN A 430 -22.97 43.00 2.88
C GLN A 430 -22.46 44.32 3.46
N LYS A 431 -21.14 44.47 3.59
CA LYS A 431 -20.51 45.68 4.08
C LYS A 431 -20.79 46.86 3.13
N GLN A 432 -20.61 46.65 1.80
CA GLN A 432 -20.92 47.68 0.79
C GLN A 432 -22.39 48.08 0.83
N ASN A 433 -23.31 47.12 0.90
CA ASN A 433 -24.74 47.42 1.00
C ASN A 433 -25.08 48.20 2.30
N TYR A 434 -24.39 47.89 3.39
CA TYR A 434 -24.58 48.60 4.66
C TYR A 434 -24.06 50.05 4.59
N GLU A 435 -22.91 50.27 3.94
CA GLU A 435 -22.34 51.61 3.69
C GLU A 435 -23.29 52.44 2.83
N GLU A 436 -23.81 51.89 1.72
CA GLU A 436 -24.77 52.53 0.85
C GLU A 436 -26.08 52.89 1.57
N LEU A 437 -26.60 51.97 2.40
CA LEU A 437 -27.79 52.19 3.23
C LEU A 437 -27.55 53.34 4.21
N THR A 438 -26.36 53.38 4.82
CA THR A 438 -25.99 54.44 5.78
C THR A 438 -25.93 55.81 5.07
N GLU A 439 -25.34 55.92 3.88
CA GLU A 439 -25.30 57.12 3.08
C GLU A 439 -26.72 57.63 2.74
N LYS A 440 -27.61 56.73 2.29
CA LYS A 440 -29.04 57.07 2.04
C LYS A 440 -29.78 57.53 3.29
N MET A 441 -29.50 56.92 4.43
CA MET A 441 -30.08 57.37 5.70
C MET A 441 -29.60 58.75 6.13
N ASP A 442 -28.34 59.09 5.89
CA ASP A 442 -27.77 60.41 6.15
C ASP A 442 -28.39 61.47 5.21
N GLU A 443 -28.56 61.11 3.94
CA GLU A 443 -29.25 61.98 2.95
C GLU A 443 -30.70 62.26 3.38
N ILE A 444 -31.47 61.22 3.74
CA ILE A 444 -32.85 61.39 4.24
C ILE A 444 -32.86 62.22 5.54
N SER A 445 -31.86 62.06 6.38
CA SER A 445 -31.77 62.85 7.62
C SER A 445 -31.52 64.33 7.34
N ARG A 446 -30.66 64.67 6.35
CA ARG A 446 -30.44 66.06 5.91
C ARG A 446 -31.73 66.64 5.31
N MET A 447 -32.36 65.90 4.40
CA MET A 447 -33.61 66.34 3.76
C MET A 447 -34.70 66.61 4.81
N ARG A 448 -34.84 65.74 5.80
CA ARG A 448 -35.77 65.91 6.92
C ARG A 448 -35.44 67.14 7.80
N HIS A 449 -34.16 67.42 8.02
CA HIS A 449 -33.68 68.59 8.73
C HIS A 449 -34.06 69.88 7.97
N ASP A 450 -33.81 69.94 6.67
CA ASP A 450 -34.07 71.08 5.80
C ASP A 450 -35.58 71.32 5.72
N MET A 451 -36.36 70.23 5.57
CA MET A 451 -37.85 70.37 5.59
C MET A 451 -38.36 70.94 6.92
N ARG A 452 -37.80 70.57 8.05
CA ARG A 452 -38.15 71.16 9.35
C ARG A 452 -37.79 72.62 9.42
N HIS A 453 -36.67 73.03 8.82
CA HIS A 453 -36.26 74.43 8.75
C HIS A 453 -37.25 75.23 7.92
N HIS A 454 -37.64 74.78 6.74
CA HIS A 454 -38.62 75.42 5.88
C HIS A 454 -39.97 75.51 6.58
N LEU A 455 -40.44 74.46 7.21
CA LEU A 455 -41.71 74.53 7.96
C LEU A 455 -41.67 75.49 9.14
N ARG A 456 -40.55 75.58 9.88
CA ARG A 456 -40.40 76.58 10.95
C ARG A 456 -40.43 78.01 10.41
N THR A 457 -39.82 78.27 9.28
CA THR A 457 -39.84 79.62 8.59
C THR A 457 -41.25 79.99 8.18
N ILE A 458 -42.00 79.09 7.55
CA ILE A 458 -43.41 79.28 7.20
C ILE A 458 -44.26 79.52 8.43
N MET A 459 -44.10 78.75 9.52
CA MET A 459 -44.82 78.97 10.78
C MET A 459 -44.49 80.34 11.38
N SER A 460 -43.25 80.77 11.35
CA SER A 460 -42.83 82.10 11.83
C SER A 460 -43.48 83.23 11.08
N TYR A 461 -43.51 83.18 9.74
CA TYR A 461 -44.22 84.20 8.92
C TYR A 461 -45.72 84.20 9.22
N THR A 462 -46.34 83.07 9.36
CA THR A 462 -47.76 82.92 9.75
C THR A 462 -48.05 83.54 11.08
N GLN A 463 -47.22 83.31 12.11
CA GLN A 463 -47.39 83.87 13.45
C GLN A 463 -47.21 85.38 13.53
N GLN A 464 -46.39 85.92 12.61
CA GLN A 464 -46.16 87.37 12.54
C GLN A 464 -47.18 88.12 11.65
N GLY A 465 -48.12 87.41 11.01
CA GLY A 465 -49.12 87.98 10.15
C GLY A 465 -48.57 88.46 8.78
N LYS A 466 -47.35 88.03 8.44
CA LYS A 466 -46.63 88.41 7.23
C LYS A 466 -46.95 87.47 6.05
N TYR A 467 -48.19 87.55 5.58
CA TYR A 467 -48.70 86.59 4.57
C TYR A 467 -48.07 86.80 3.19
N GLN A 468 -47.63 88.00 2.89
CA GLN A 468 -47.04 88.31 1.57
C GLN A 468 -45.61 87.74 1.45
N GLU A 469 -44.79 87.92 2.49
CA GLU A 469 -43.45 87.38 2.56
C GLU A 469 -43.47 85.84 2.63
N MET A 470 -44.49 85.27 3.29
CA MET A 470 -44.70 83.80 3.30
C MET A 470 -45.00 83.31 1.87
N MET A 471 -45.84 83.98 1.13
CA MET A 471 -46.15 83.56 -0.26
C MET A 471 -44.93 83.68 -1.20
N GLU A 472 -44.13 84.76 -1.07
CA GLU A 472 -42.90 84.92 -1.79
C GLU A 472 -41.90 83.78 -1.48
N TYR A 473 -41.73 83.48 -0.19
CA TYR A 473 -40.87 82.36 0.24
C TYR A 473 -41.35 81.01 -0.29
N LEU A 474 -42.66 80.76 -0.28
CA LEU A 474 -43.23 79.51 -0.83
C LEU A 474 -43.08 79.41 -2.34
N GLN A 475 -43.21 80.59 -3.06
CA GLN A 475 -42.97 80.61 -4.49
C GLN A 475 -41.48 80.37 -4.86
N GLU A 476 -40.56 81.01 -4.10
CA GLU A 476 -39.14 80.78 -4.27
C GLU A 476 -38.77 79.30 -3.97
N TYR A 477 -39.28 78.74 -2.89
CA TYR A 477 -39.03 77.32 -2.55
C TYR A 477 -39.64 76.34 -3.56
N ALA A 478 -40.85 76.64 -4.04
CA ALA A 478 -41.49 75.90 -5.13
C ALA A 478 -40.73 75.96 -6.42
N SER A 479 -40.15 77.17 -6.77
CA SER A 479 -39.33 77.28 -7.99
C SER A 479 -38.06 76.43 -7.91
N VAL A 480 -37.40 76.36 -6.75
CA VAL A 480 -36.19 75.55 -6.58
C VAL A 480 -36.52 74.06 -6.71
N ILE A 481 -37.69 73.64 -6.27
CA ILE A 481 -38.14 72.20 -6.39
C ILE A 481 -38.54 71.94 -7.87
N THR A 482 -39.13 72.91 -8.57
CA THR A 482 -39.67 72.74 -9.94
C THR A 482 -38.67 73.01 -11.05
N GLU A 483 -37.48 73.53 -10.76
CA GLU A 483 -36.43 73.77 -11.81
C GLU A 483 -35.91 72.48 -12.46
N GLY A 484 -36.25 71.33 -11.94
CA GLY A 484 -35.86 70.00 -12.45
C GLY A 484 -36.87 69.33 -13.39
N GLU A 485 -38.17 69.67 -13.34
CA GLU A 485 -39.18 68.94 -14.11
C GLU A 485 -40.22 69.83 -14.74
N LYS A 486 -40.22 69.93 -16.09
CA LYS A 486 -41.43 70.26 -16.79
C LYS A 486 -42.48 69.21 -16.50
N LEU A 487 -43.47 69.59 -15.65
CA LEU A 487 -44.63 68.73 -15.36
C LEU A 487 -45.43 68.55 -16.65
N ILE A 488 -45.18 67.46 -17.35
CA ILE A 488 -45.95 66.96 -18.46
C ILE A 488 -47.15 66.24 -17.86
N CYS A 489 -48.33 66.85 -17.89
CA CYS A 489 -49.55 66.21 -17.43
C CYS A 489 -50.00 65.21 -18.52
N TYR A 490 -49.91 63.93 -18.27
CA TYR A 490 -50.26 62.88 -19.22
C TYR A 490 -51.76 62.58 -19.23
N CYS A 491 -52.45 62.74 -18.09
CA CYS A 491 -53.89 62.51 -17.99
C CYS A 491 -54.54 63.33 -16.81
N ARG A 492 -55.90 63.47 -16.86
CA ARG A 492 -56.65 64.22 -15.79
C ARG A 492 -56.82 63.43 -14.48
N ASN A 493 -56.54 62.14 -14.44
CA ASN A 493 -56.59 61.35 -13.19
C ASN A 493 -55.25 61.41 -12.47
N MET A 494 -55.21 62.01 -11.30
CA MET A 494 -54.00 62.29 -10.53
C MET A 494 -53.18 60.99 -10.17
N ALA A 495 -53.85 59.88 -9.86
CA ALA A 495 -53.17 58.65 -9.46
C ALA A 495 -52.48 58.03 -10.66
N VAL A 496 -53.12 57.97 -11.79
CA VAL A 496 -52.53 57.39 -13.02
C VAL A 496 -51.45 58.32 -13.58
N ASP A 497 -51.66 59.65 -13.53
CA ASP A 497 -50.68 60.64 -13.93
C ASP A 497 -49.35 60.51 -13.16
N ALA A 498 -49.45 60.31 -11.84
CA ALA A 498 -48.28 60.07 -10.95
C ALA A 498 -47.53 58.82 -11.33
N VAL A 499 -48.21 57.69 -11.60
CA VAL A 499 -47.58 56.42 -12.03
C VAL A 499 -46.91 56.55 -13.36
N ILE A 500 -47.56 57.20 -14.34
CA ILE A 500 -46.98 57.50 -15.68
C ILE A 500 -45.74 58.37 -15.57
N HIS A 501 -45.81 59.42 -14.73
CA HIS A 501 -44.68 60.28 -14.47
C HIS A 501 -43.46 59.55 -13.96
N PHE A 502 -43.68 58.65 -13.00
CA PHE A 502 -42.62 57.81 -12.42
C PHE A 502 -41.93 56.96 -13.50
N TYR A 503 -42.70 56.21 -14.28
CA TYR A 503 -42.12 55.35 -15.33
C TYR A 503 -41.55 56.14 -16.51
N ALA A 504 -42.13 57.28 -16.88
CA ALA A 504 -41.57 58.15 -17.89
C ALA A 504 -40.21 58.76 -17.47
N GLY A 505 -40.02 59.04 -16.17
CA GLY A 505 -38.74 59.39 -15.56
C GLY A 505 -37.69 58.30 -15.72
N GLU A 506 -38.01 57.07 -15.28
CA GLU A 506 -37.12 55.91 -15.41
C GLU A 506 -36.74 55.59 -16.87
N LEU A 507 -37.69 55.68 -17.78
CA LEU A 507 -37.45 55.44 -19.21
C LEU A 507 -36.54 56.52 -19.82
N ARG A 508 -36.71 57.78 -19.38
CA ARG A 508 -35.87 58.87 -19.80
C ARG A 508 -34.42 58.75 -19.35
N GLU A 509 -34.22 58.35 -18.09
CA GLU A 509 -32.88 58.03 -17.56
C GLU A 509 -32.19 56.89 -18.33
N LYS A 510 -32.97 55.93 -18.79
CA LYS A 510 -32.47 54.80 -19.60
C LYS A 510 -32.36 55.13 -21.10
N GLY A 511 -32.68 56.34 -21.52
CA GLY A 511 -32.59 56.79 -22.92
C GLY A 511 -33.64 56.12 -23.83
N ILE A 512 -34.74 55.62 -23.28
CA ILE A 512 -35.81 54.95 -24.04
C ILE A 512 -36.88 55.99 -24.38
N PRO A 513 -37.21 56.20 -25.66
CA PRO A 513 -38.27 57.14 -26.05
C PRO A 513 -39.63 56.63 -25.55
N PHE A 514 -40.37 57.53 -24.90
CA PHE A 514 -41.66 57.21 -24.32
C PHE A 514 -42.70 58.20 -24.92
N GLU A 515 -43.75 57.68 -25.54
CA GLU A 515 -44.91 58.42 -26.01
C GLU A 515 -46.15 57.90 -25.30
N CYS A 516 -46.94 58.79 -24.77
CA CYS A 516 -48.18 58.48 -24.08
C CYS A 516 -49.34 59.31 -24.66
N ASP A 517 -50.32 58.57 -25.16
CA ASP A 517 -51.58 59.17 -25.59
C ASP A 517 -52.73 58.59 -24.77
N MET A 518 -53.23 59.34 -23.78
CA MET A 518 -54.20 58.79 -22.81
C MET A 518 -55.28 59.86 -22.52
N MET A 519 -56.54 59.50 -22.74
CA MET A 519 -57.69 60.26 -22.33
C MET A 519 -58.46 59.64 -21.17
N LEU A 520 -58.01 59.91 -19.97
CA LEU A 520 -58.65 59.42 -18.73
C LEU A 520 -59.34 60.57 -18.01
N PRO A 521 -60.69 60.50 -17.76
CA PRO A 521 -61.39 61.53 -17.00
C PRO A 521 -60.98 61.45 -15.50
N GLN A 522 -61.18 62.56 -14.80
CA GLN A 522 -60.76 62.77 -13.43
C GLN A 522 -61.43 61.78 -12.44
N ASN A 523 -62.59 61.24 -12.77
CA ASN A 523 -63.30 60.26 -11.90
C ASN A 523 -63.89 59.13 -12.78
N ILE A 524 -63.40 57.91 -12.57
CA ILE A 524 -63.74 56.72 -13.38
C ILE A 524 -64.57 55.74 -12.59
N GLY A 525 -64.88 55.98 -11.31
CA GLY A 525 -65.64 55.07 -10.42
C GLY A 525 -64.84 53.83 -9.95
N ILE A 526 -63.54 53.79 -10.17
CA ILE A 526 -62.59 52.79 -9.72
C ILE A 526 -61.70 53.44 -8.65
N SER A 527 -61.31 52.69 -7.61
CA SER A 527 -60.40 53.22 -6.57
C SER A 527 -59.03 53.55 -7.15
N ASP A 528 -58.41 54.66 -6.67
CA ASP A 528 -57.06 55.05 -7.13
C ASP A 528 -56.00 53.95 -6.90
N THR A 529 -56.16 53.15 -5.82
CA THR A 529 -55.31 52.02 -5.50
C THR A 529 -55.42 50.86 -6.50
N ASP A 530 -56.57 50.64 -7.10
CA ASP A 530 -56.77 49.57 -8.07
C ASP A 530 -56.37 50.05 -9.47
N LEU A 531 -56.56 51.32 -9.76
CA LEU A 531 -56.06 51.97 -10.99
C LEU A 531 -54.51 51.94 -11.09
N CYS A 532 -53.81 52.08 -9.96
CA CYS A 532 -52.34 52.03 -9.94
C CYS A 532 -51.78 50.58 -10.04
N LYS A 533 -52.61 49.54 -9.95
CA LYS A 533 -52.23 48.13 -10.07
C LYS A 533 -52.39 47.59 -11.50
N ILE A 534 -53.16 48.27 -12.31
CA ILE A 534 -53.37 47.95 -13.72
C ILE A 534 -52.21 48.50 -14.56
#